data_9ccd932d673c2e57f64c2065c1bfc69c
#
_entry.id   9ccd932d673c2e57f64c2065c1bfc69c
#
_cell.length_a   1.000
_cell.length_b   1.000
_cell.length_c   1.000
_cell.angle_alpha   90.00
_cell.angle_beta   90.00
_cell.angle_gamma   90.00
#
_symmetry.space_group_name_H-M   'P 1'
#
loop_
_entity.id
_entity.type
_entity.pdbx_description
1 polymer ?
#
loop_
_entity_poly.entity_id
_entity_poly.type
_entity_poly.pdbx_seq_one_letter_code
_entity_poly.pdbx_strand_id
1 'polypeptide(L)'
;MTTPDTDDGNVRQGGWDRNDAISTTSWQEPPEHLLASMKRDVLVDMGWGRVLFGQTFLQPEKLVDTLGDEAEGRRDICLYARDPHVLVSYDPQALFVDPSYTYRLWLHQAPPRRDPVRGVFVRGMSTPDDGTAMNRIYVRCGMVPAPVETLWANHQGRQVTYLVAEDVNTGDVIGTVTGIDHQLAFGDPEAGTSLWCLAVDPASRIPGAGEELVRGLVDRFQTRGRAYLDLSVMHDNRPAIRLYEKLGFERVPVFAVKRKNPINERLFVGAQEELNDLNPYARIIADEAVRRGISVEVLDVEAGEMRLTHGGRSIVTRESLSEMTTSVAMSRCDDKRHTRRILERAGLPVPRGRDATFDRGDHDFLDEIGDVVVKPARGEQGQGVTVGVTDHDQLDKAIELARTYSTNVLLEQRVEGDDLRIVVIDDEVVAAAIRRPAAVRGTGDRTVRDLVEAQSRRREAATQGESSIPLDEETERTVAASGWTMDDVLPEGALLAVRRTANLHTGGTIHDVTADIHPDVATAAVRAAEAIGIPVTGLDLIVAAPDDPTGVFIEANERPGLANHEPQPTAERFIDLLFPTTRALPWGWRPETRPEPRSDAPQGELHHA
;
A
#
# COMPACT_ATOMS: atom_id res chain seq x y z
N MET A 1 -77.07 1.94 -31.91
CA MET A 1 -77.07 0.77 -31.02
C MET A 1 -75.64 0.43 -30.73
N THR A 2 -75.17 0.90 -29.62
CA THR A 2 -73.84 0.75 -29.07
C THR A 2 -73.84 -0.46 -28.15
N THR A 3 -73.04 -1.45 -28.40
CA THR A 3 -72.72 -2.54 -27.51
C THR A 3 -71.74 -2.11 -26.44
N PRO A 4 -71.86 -2.46 -25.17
CA PRO A 4 -70.92 -2.12 -24.15
C PRO A 4 -69.71 -3.06 -24.18
N ASP A 5 -68.54 -2.49 -24.09
CA ASP A 5 -67.26 -3.15 -23.83
C ASP A 5 -67.32 -3.79 -22.44
N THR A 6 -67.08 -5.10 -22.40
CA THR A 6 -66.85 -5.80 -21.16
C THR A 6 -65.38 -5.64 -20.78
N ASP A 7 -65.16 -4.82 -19.76
CA ASP A 7 -63.89 -4.64 -19.08
C ASP A 7 -63.57 -5.95 -18.32
N ASP A 8 -62.73 -6.78 -18.94
CA ASP A 8 -62.17 -8.00 -18.30
C ASP A 8 -61.12 -7.53 -17.28
N GLY A 9 -61.55 -7.44 -16.01
CA GLY A 9 -60.72 -7.15 -14.86
C GLY A 9 -59.61 -8.16 -14.66
N ASN A 10 -58.54 -7.97 -15.37
CA ASN A 10 -57.28 -8.67 -15.15
C ASN A 10 -56.59 -8.03 -13.93
N VAL A 11 -56.79 -8.62 -12.75
CA VAL A 11 -56.04 -8.31 -11.55
C VAL A 11 -54.56 -8.60 -11.83
N ARG A 12 -53.84 -7.60 -12.27
CA ARG A 12 -52.38 -7.67 -12.34
C ARG A 12 -51.88 -7.91 -10.92
N GLN A 13 -51.48 -9.13 -10.62
CA GLN A 13 -50.59 -9.40 -9.50
C GLN A 13 -49.35 -8.53 -9.70
N GLY A 14 -49.04 -7.68 -8.72
CA GLY A 14 -48.06 -6.61 -8.80
C GLY A 14 -46.67 -7.07 -9.16
N GLY A 15 -46.43 -7.19 -10.44
CA GLY A 15 -45.09 -7.31 -11.01
C GLY A 15 -44.69 -5.90 -11.47
N TRP A 16 -43.66 -5.36 -10.88
CA TRP A 16 -43.02 -4.14 -11.35
C TRP A 16 -42.59 -4.35 -12.81
N ASP A 17 -42.90 -3.40 -13.68
CA ASP A 17 -42.39 -3.41 -15.04
C ASP A 17 -40.88 -3.24 -15.00
N ARG A 18 -40.11 -3.92 -15.89
CA ARG A 18 -38.64 -3.91 -15.93
C ARG A 18 -38.06 -2.48 -15.94
N ASN A 19 -38.81 -1.51 -16.43
CA ASN A 19 -38.38 -0.12 -16.56
C ASN A 19 -38.66 0.76 -15.33
N ASP A 20 -39.47 0.29 -14.36
CA ASP A 20 -39.90 1.10 -13.21
C ASP A 20 -39.28 0.62 -11.88
N ALA A 21 -38.38 -0.38 -11.93
CA ALA A 21 -37.75 -0.91 -10.74
C ALA A 21 -36.76 0.10 -10.11
N ILE A 22 -36.96 0.45 -8.84
CA ILE A 22 -36.10 1.38 -8.08
C ILE A 22 -34.62 0.95 -8.14
N SER A 23 -34.37 -0.35 -8.12
CA SER A 23 -33.02 -0.93 -8.14
C SER A 23 -32.31 -0.77 -9.49
N THR A 24 -33.05 -0.49 -10.57
CA THR A 24 -32.49 -0.36 -11.94
C THR A 24 -32.56 1.06 -12.50
N THR A 25 -33.34 1.97 -11.89
CA THR A 25 -33.40 3.38 -12.28
C THR A 25 -32.44 4.22 -11.43
N SER A 26 -31.27 4.54 -11.99
CA SER A 26 -30.22 5.27 -11.28
C SER A 26 -30.44 6.79 -11.22
N TRP A 27 -31.22 7.37 -12.15
CA TRP A 27 -31.39 8.84 -12.28
C TRP A 27 -32.78 9.37 -11.92
N GLN A 28 -33.70 8.55 -11.45
CA GLN A 28 -35.00 9.00 -10.96
C GLN A 28 -35.07 8.84 -9.45
N GLU A 29 -35.58 9.88 -8.77
CA GLU A 29 -35.90 9.72 -7.36
C GLU A 29 -37.05 8.71 -7.21
N PRO A 30 -36.90 7.70 -6.33
CA PRO A 30 -37.99 6.78 -6.06
C PRO A 30 -39.20 7.52 -5.53
N PRO A 31 -40.42 7.07 -5.83
CA PRO A 31 -41.63 7.62 -5.23
C PRO A 31 -41.53 7.70 -3.71
N GLU A 32 -41.90 8.81 -3.12
CA GLU A 32 -41.74 9.11 -1.69
C GLU A 32 -42.38 8.03 -0.78
N HIS A 33 -43.55 7.49 -1.21
CA HIS A 33 -44.24 6.42 -0.46
C HIS A 33 -43.47 5.12 -0.39
N LEU A 34 -42.60 4.81 -1.37
CA LEU A 34 -41.72 3.63 -1.36
C LEU A 34 -40.51 3.84 -0.46
N LEU A 35 -39.93 5.04 -0.49
CA LEU A 35 -38.84 5.41 0.42
C LEU A 35 -39.27 5.38 1.89
N ALA A 36 -40.54 5.74 2.17
CA ALA A 36 -41.10 5.75 3.51
C ALA A 36 -41.25 4.33 4.10
N SER A 37 -41.32 3.29 3.25
CA SER A 37 -41.45 1.88 3.70
C SER A 37 -40.10 1.19 3.97
N MET A 38 -39.01 1.75 3.47
CA MET A 38 -37.68 1.15 3.62
C MET A 38 -36.94 1.70 4.86
N LYS A 39 -36.15 0.83 5.50
CA LYS A 39 -35.14 1.28 6.47
C LYS A 39 -34.08 2.10 5.75
N ARG A 40 -33.54 3.11 6.44
CA ARG A 40 -32.52 4.02 5.88
C ARG A 40 -31.13 3.59 6.31
N ASP A 41 -30.14 3.93 5.46
CA ASP A 41 -28.71 3.78 5.73
C ASP A 41 -28.34 2.35 6.12
N VAL A 42 -28.83 1.37 5.34
CA VAL A 42 -28.74 -0.05 5.67
C VAL A 42 -27.43 -0.63 5.18
N LEU A 43 -26.74 -1.27 6.10
CA LEU A 43 -25.60 -2.13 5.84
C LEU A 43 -25.80 -3.50 6.53
N VAL A 44 -25.20 -4.53 5.95
CA VAL A 44 -25.17 -5.90 6.50
C VAL A 44 -23.71 -6.31 6.66
N ASP A 45 -23.27 -6.53 7.91
CA ASP A 45 -21.92 -7.05 8.18
C ASP A 45 -21.87 -8.55 7.85
N MET A 46 -21.06 -8.88 6.85
CA MET A 46 -20.88 -10.25 6.36
C MET A 46 -19.66 -10.95 7.00
N GLY A 47 -18.93 -10.25 7.86
CA GLY A 47 -17.71 -10.73 8.48
C GLY A 47 -16.46 -10.52 7.61
N TRP A 48 -16.52 -10.72 6.33
CA TRP A 48 -15.45 -10.39 5.38
C TRP A 48 -15.45 -8.90 4.97
N GLY A 49 -16.52 -8.18 5.25
CA GLY A 49 -16.79 -6.78 4.95
C GLY A 49 -18.26 -6.49 5.13
N ARG A 50 -18.69 -5.28 4.82
CA ARG A 50 -20.08 -4.84 4.89
C ARG A 50 -20.67 -4.72 3.47
N VAL A 51 -21.92 -5.15 3.30
CA VAL A 51 -22.72 -4.85 2.10
C VAL A 51 -23.61 -3.66 2.42
N LEU A 52 -23.36 -2.53 1.77
CA LEU A 52 -24.16 -1.31 1.86
C LEU A 52 -25.18 -1.31 0.71
N PHE A 53 -26.43 -1.01 1.00
CA PHE A 53 -27.49 -0.90 0.00
C PHE A 53 -27.67 0.56 -0.39
N GLY A 54 -27.03 1.00 -1.48
CA GLY A 54 -26.95 2.41 -1.89
C GLY A 54 -28.30 3.10 -2.07
N GLN A 55 -29.32 2.36 -2.51
CA GLN A 55 -30.68 2.88 -2.64
C GLN A 55 -31.34 3.25 -1.29
N THR A 56 -30.81 2.80 -0.15
CA THR A 56 -31.31 3.15 1.19
C THR A 56 -30.70 4.42 1.76
N PHE A 57 -29.61 4.92 1.14
CA PHE A 57 -28.95 6.16 1.53
C PHE A 57 -29.50 7.33 0.75
N LEU A 58 -30.03 8.34 1.45
CA LEU A 58 -30.57 9.54 0.81
C LEU A 58 -29.51 10.62 0.58
N GLN A 59 -28.44 10.58 1.37
CA GLN A 59 -27.35 11.55 1.32
C GLN A 59 -26.07 10.86 0.82
N PRO A 60 -25.56 11.25 -0.35
CA PRO A 60 -24.32 10.70 -0.88
C PRO A 60 -23.14 10.81 0.08
N GLU A 61 -23.03 11.94 0.80
CA GLU A 61 -21.97 12.20 1.75
C GLU A 61 -21.95 11.14 2.86
N LYS A 62 -23.12 10.80 3.40
CA LYS A 62 -23.23 9.77 4.44
C LYS A 62 -22.81 8.39 3.95
N LEU A 63 -23.10 8.08 2.69
CA LEU A 63 -22.68 6.82 2.08
C LEU A 63 -21.15 6.78 1.91
N VAL A 64 -20.56 7.89 1.46
CA VAL A 64 -19.09 8.04 1.34
C VAL A 64 -18.43 7.90 2.70
N ASP A 65 -18.93 8.61 3.72
CA ASP A 65 -18.46 8.51 5.10
C ASP A 65 -18.53 7.07 5.61
N THR A 66 -19.65 6.38 5.35
CA THR A 66 -19.83 4.97 5.78
C THR A 66 -18.86 4.01 5.09
N LEU A 67 -18.57 4.22 3.79
CA LEU A 67 -17.53 3.47 3.07
C LEU A 67 -16.12 3.81 3.61
N GLY A 68 -15.90 5.06 4.02
CA GLY A 68 -14.67 5.52 4.65
C GLY A 68 -14.34 4.78 5.95
N ASP A 69 -15.37 4.37 6.70
CA ASP A 69 -15.25 3.59 7.95
C ASP A 69 -14.89 2.11 7.74
N GLU A 70 -14.51 1.72 6.53
CA GLU A 70 -14.08 0.34 6.25
C GLU A 70 -12.90 -0.06 7.15
N ALA A 71 -13.07 -1.16 7.89
CA ALA A 71 -12.03 -1.67 8.77
C ALA A 71 -10.88 -2.31 7.97
N GLU A 72 -9.68 -2.23 8.51
CA GLU A 72 -8.50 -2.88 7.95
C GLU A 72 -8.72 -4.39 7.73
N GLY A 73 -8.25 -4.91 6.60
CA GLY A 73 -8.45 -6.31 6.22
C GLY A 73 -9.89 -6.67 5.84
N ARG A 74 -10.79 -5.71 5.78
CA ARG A 74 -12.18 -5.89 5.37
C ARG A 74 -12.40 -5.33 3.95
N ARG A 75 -13.55 -5.69 3.35
CA ARG A 75 -13.90 -5.30 1.99
C ARG A 75 -15.36 -4.89 1.92
N ASP A 76 -15.62 -3.60 2.05
CA ASP A 76 -16.98 -3.07 1.94
C ASP A 76 -17.40 -2.92 0.48
N ILE A 77 -18.67 -3.14 0.22
CA ILE A 77 -19.26 -3.04 -1.11
C ILE A 77 -20.58 -2.28 -1.01
N CYS A 78 -20.68 -1.15 -1.69
CA CYS A 78 -21.96 -0.51 -1.91
C CYS A 78 -22.57 -1.04 -3.21
N LEU A 79 -23.66 -1.82 -3.11
CA LEU A 79 -24.46 -2.25 -4.25
C LEU A 79 -25.64 -1.28 -4.45
N TYR A 80 -26.17 -1.20 -5.66
CA TYR A 80 -27.24 -0.26 -6.06
C TYR A 80 -26.85 1.21 -5.83
N ALA A 81 -25.59 1.53 -6.12
CA ALA A 81 -25.10 2.89 -6.09
C ALA A 81 -25.84 3.72 -7.15
N ARG A 82 -26.57 4.76 -6.69
CA ARG A 82 -27.16 5.76 -7.58
C ARG A 82 -26.05 6.70 -8.02
N ASP A 83 -26.08 7.09 -9.29
CA ASP A 83 -25.11 8.03 -9.85
C ASP A 83 -23.66 7.74 -9.38
N PRO A 84 -23.13 6.51 -9.63
CA PRO A 84 -21.86 6.07 -9.05
C PRO A 84 -20.70 7.00 -9.40
N HIS A 85 -20.77 7.69 -10.56
CA HIS A 85 -19.80 8.70 -10.98
C HIS A 85 -19.84 9.95 -10.08
N VAL A 86 -21.03 10.35 -9.61
CA VAL A 86 -21.19 11.45 -8.64
C VAL A 86 -20.67 11.01 -7.28
N LEU A 87 -21.03 9.80 -6.83
CA LEU A 87 -20.57 9.25 -5.55
C LEU A 87 -19.04 9.21 -5.47
N VAL A 88 -18.38 8.73 -6.52
CA VAL A 88 -16.91 8.70 -6.60
C VAL A 88 -16.32 10.11 -6.61
N SER A 89 -17.02 11.13 -7.12
CA SER A 89 -16.51 12.50 -7.15
C SER A 89 -16.35 13.14 -5.77
N TYR A 90 -17.02 12.63 -4.74
CA TYR A 90 -16.85 13.09 -3.36
C TYR A 90 -15.51 12.68 -2.74
N ASP A 91 -15.02 11.49 -3.10
CA ASP A 91 -13.71 11.00 -2.67
C ASP A 91 -13.05 10.14 -3.76
N PRO A 92 -12.57 10.75 -4.85
CA PRO A 92 -11.99 10.02 -5.98
C PRO A 92 -10.65 9.34 -5.64
N GLN A 93 -10.03 9.75 -4.53
CA GLN A 93 -8.79 9.12 -4.05
C GLN A 93 -9.06 7.78 -3.36
N ALA A 94 -10.17 7.68 -2.63
CA ALA A 94 -10.50 6.50 -1.86
C ALA A 94 -11.53 5.59 -2.55
N LEU A 95 -12.37 6.09 -3.46
CA LEU A 95 -13.45 5.34 -4.06
C LEU A 95 -13.21 5.03 -5.55
N PHE A 96 -13.82 3.94 -6.03
CA PHE A 96 -13.88 3.61 -7.45
C PHE A 96 -15.18 2.85 -7.78
N VAL A 97 -15.59 2.94 -9.05
CA VAL A 97 -16.71 2.11 -9.56
C VAL A 97 -16.18 0.71 -9.81
N ASP A 98 -16.80 -0.28 -9.18
CA ASP A 98 -16.41 -1.68 -9.32
C ASP A 98 -16.56 -2.14 -10.78
N PRO A 99 -15.52 -2.69 -11.42
CA PRO A 99 -15.56 -3.17 -12.81
C PRO A 99 -16.31 -4.51 -12.95
N SER A 100 -17.37 -4.70 -12.20
CA SER A 100 -18.23 -5.90 -12.25
C SER A 100 -19.52 -5.60 -12.98
N TYR A 101 -20.05 -6.65 -13.61
CA TYR A 101 -21.41 -6.64 -14.14
C TYR A 101 -22.39 -7.14 -13.11
N THR A 102 -23.55 -6.49 -13.01
CA THR A 102 -24.67 -7.01 -12.22
C THR A 102 -25.60 -7.81 -13.11
N TYR A 103 -25.96 -9.00 -12.66
CA TYR A 103 -26.89 -9.87 -13.33
C TYR A 103 -28.09 -10.12 -12.42
N ARG A 104 -29.31 -10.20 -13.00
CA ARG A 104 -30.59 -10.44 -12.33
C ARG A 104 -31.27 -11.68 -12.89
N LEU A 105 -31.76 -12.53 -12.02
CA LEU A 105 -32.70 -13.58 -12.35
C LEU A 105 -34.06 -13.26 -11.74
N TRP A 106 -35.07 -13.08 -12.58
CA TRP A 106 -36.44 -13.03 -12.11
C TRP A 106 -36.89 -14.42 -11.65
N LEU A 107 -37.18 -14.59 -10.35
CA LEU A 107 -37.41 -15.91 -9.78
C LEU A 107 -38.63 -16.62 -10.35
N HIS A 108 -39.68 -15.91 -10.78
CA HIS A 108 -40.83 -16.48 -11.47
C HIS A 108 -40.51 -16.97 -12.91
N GLN A 109 -39.36 -16.56 -13.49
CA GLN A 109 -38.88 -16.97 -14.81
C GLN A 109 -37.71 -17.95 -14.71
N ALA A 110 -37.32 -18.34 -13.51
CA ALA A 110 -36.20 -19.25 -13.34
C ALA A 110 -36.45 -20.57 -14.09
N PRO A 111 -35.45 -21.11 -14.81
CA PRO A 111 -35.58 -22.36 -15.51
C PRO A 111 -36.00 -23.50 -14.57
N PRO A 112 -36.87 -24.43 -15.03
CA PRO A 112 -37.30 -25.55 -14.21
C PRO A 112 -36.08 -26.35 -13.73
N ARG A 113 -36.22 -26.95 -12.54
CA ARG A 113 -35.16 -27.75 -11.94
C ARG A 113 -34.85 -28.95 -12.85
N ARG A 114 -33.59 -29.15 -13.11
CA ARG A 114 -33.07 -30.38 -13.77
C ARG A 114 -32.74 -31.41 -12.68
N ASP A 115 -32.43 -32.63 -13.12
CA ASP A 115 -31.93 -33.66 -12.18
C ASP A 115 -30.71 -33.13 -11.41
N PRO A 116 -30.66 -33.35 -10.09
CA PRO A 116 -29.53 -32.91 -9.26
C PRO A 116 -28.20 -33.49 -9.76
N VAL A 117 -27.14 -32.75 -9.58
CA VAL A 117 -25.77 -33.23 -9.89
C VAL A 117 -25.45 -34.40 -8.97
N ARG A 118 -25.09 -35.55 -9.56
CA ARG A 118 -24.74 -36.75 -8.79
C ARG A 118 -23.50 -36.47 -7.93
N GLY A 119 -23.56 -36.89 -6.66
CA GLY A 119 -22.48 -36.76 -5.70
C GLY A 119 -22.42 -35.41 -4.96
N VAL A 120 -23.37 -34.49 -5.23
CA VAL A 120 -23.47 -33.21 -4.52
C VAL A 120 -24.78 -33.11 -3.78
N PHE A 121 -24.72 -32.76 -2.50
CA PHE A 121 -25.89 -32.44 -1.68
C PHE A 121 -25.80 -31.00 -1.17
N VAL A 122 -26.79 -30.17 -1.51
CA VAL A 122 -26.83 -28.75 -1.07
C VAL A 122 -27.77 -28.64 0.13
N ARG A 123 -27.26 -28.12 1.22
CA ARG A 123 -27.98 -27.85 2.46
C ARG A 123 -27.69 -26.48 3.05
N GLY A 124 -28.48 -26.01 3.98
CA GLY A 124 -28.16 -24.86 4.81
C GLY A 124 -26.97 -25.13 5.72
N MET A 125 -26.23 -24.10 6.06
CA MET A 125 -25.26 -24.12 7.16
C MET A 125 -25.98 -24.62 8.43
N SER A 126 -25.41 -25.57 9.16
CA SER A 126 -26.04 -26.22 10.31
C SER A 126 -25.19 -26.22 11.58
N THR A 127 -23.88 -26.03 11.46
CA THR A 127 -22.94 -25.98 12.58
C THR A 127 -21.89 -24.90 12.36
N PRO A 128 -21.20 -24.44 13.41
CA PRO A 128 -20.02 -23.56 13.28
C PRO A 128 -18.87 -24.17 12.43
N ASP A 129 -18.78 -25.54 12.40
CA ASP A 129 -17.77 -26.23 11.59
C ASP A 129 -17.99 -26.01 10.09
N ASP A 130 -19.23 -25.85 9.65
CA ASP A 130 -19.54 -25.44 8.28
C ASP A 130 -18.89 -24.07 7.97
N GLY A 131 -18.93 -23.12 8.93
CA GLY A 131 -18.29 -21.82 8.80
C GLY A 131 -16.75 -21.93 8.66
N THR A 132 -16.15 -22.85 9.38
CA THR A 132 -14.71 -23.16 9.25
C THR A 132 -14.41 -23.73 7.87
N ALA A 133 -15.24 -24.65 7.37
CA ALA A 133 -15.11 -25.22 6.03
C ALA A 133 -15.31 -24.15 4.91
N MET A 134 -16.28 -23.25 5.07
CA MET A 134 -16.49 -22.12 4.18
C MET A 134 -15.24 -21.23 4.11
N ASN A 135 -14.64 -20.87 5.25
CA ASN A 135 -13.44 -20.06 5.30
C ASN A 135 -12.23 -20.74 4.63
N ARG A 136 -12.08 -22.06 4.80
CA ARG A 136 -11.08 -22.85 4.07
C ARG A 136 -11.23 -22.67 2.56
N ILE A 137 -12.47 -22.73 2.05
CA ILE A 137 -12.77 -22.56 0.62
C ILE A 137 -12.51 -21.12 0.20
N TYR A 138 -12.92 -20.12 0.99
CA TYR A 138 -12.67 -18.70 0.70
C TYR A 138 -11.18 -18.43 0.53
N VAL A 139 -10.35 -18.86 1.47
CA VAL A 139 -8.89 -18.66 1.38
C VAL A 139 -8.31 -19.32 0.11
N ARG A 140 -8.74 -20.57 -0.21
CA ARG A 140 -8.28 -21.27 -1.43
C ARG A 140 -8.71 -20.58 -2.73
N CYS A 141 -9.83 -19.85 -2.69
CA CYS A 141 -10.32 -19.06 -3.82
C CYS A 141 -9.81 -17.61 -3.82
N GLY A 142 -8.89 -17.22 -2.93
CA GLY A 142 -8.38 -15.86 -2.81
C GLY A 142 -9.42 -14.85 -2.30
N MET A 143 -10.40 -15.31 -1.54
CA MET A 143 -11.45 -14.49 -0.93
C MET A 143 -11.14 -14.20 0.54
N VAL A 144 -11.68 -13.08 1.05
CA VAL A 144 -11.51 -12.71 2.46
C VAL A 144 -12.34 -13.65 3.34
N PRO A 145 -11.74 -14.33 4.34
CA PRO A 145 -12.49 -15.13 5.29
C PRO A 145 -13.29 -14.25 6.27
N ALA A 146 -14.30 -14.82 6.89
CA ALA A 146 -15.14 -14.16 7.89
C ALA A 146 -15.03 -14.85 9.25
N PRO A 147 -15.07 -14.13 10.40
CA PRO A 147 -15.15 -14.77 11.71
C PRO A 147 -16.32 -15.73 11.77
N VAL A 148 -16.09 -16.97 12.25
CA VAL A 148 -17.11 -18.01 12.31
C VAL A 148 -18.30 -17.59 13.17
N GLU A 149 -18.03 -16.83 14.24
CA GLU A 149 -19.05 -16.28 15.12
C GLU A 149 -19.98 -15.31 14.37
N THR A 150 -19.45 -14.50 13.47
CA THR A 150 -20.25 -13.59 12.63
C THR A 150 -21.11 -14.37 11.64
N LEU A 151 -20.55 -15.40 10.98
CA LEU A 151 -21.31 -16.28 10.08
C LEU A 151 -22.46 -16.95 10.82
N TRP A 152 -22.19 -17.45 12.02
CA TRP A 152 -23.18 -18.12 12.86
C TRP A 152 -24.28 -17.17 13.35
N ALA A 153 -23.93 -15.97 13.79
CA ALA A 153 -24.88 -14.94 14.21
C ALA A 153 -25.80 -14.52 13.05
N ASN A 154 -25.23 -14.28 11.87
CA ASN A 154 -25.97 -13.95 10.66
C ASN A 154 -26.94 -15.07 10.24
N HIS A 155 -26.50 -16.34 10.34
CA HIS A 155 -27.33 -17.50 10.04
C HIS A 155 -28.59 -17.53 10.91
N GLN A 156 -28.49 -17.21 12.20
CA GLN A 156 -29.62 -17.15 13.12
C GLN A 156 -30.60 -16.01 12.80
N GLY A 157 -30.10 -14.91 12.20
CA GLY A 157 -30.86 -13.69 11.92
C GLY A 157 -31.84 -13.78 10.73
N ARG A 158 -31.83 -14.85 9.96
CA ARG A 158 -32.66 -15.14 8.76
C ARG A 158 -32.53 -14.15 7.58
N GLN A 159 -31.94 -12.98 7.76
CA GLN A 159 -31.70 -12.04 6.66
C GLN A 159 -30.58 -12.52 5.73
N VAL A 160 -29.63 -13.30 6.25
CA VAL A 160 -28.55 -13.92 5.49
C VAL A 160 -28.79 -15.44 5.45
N THR A 161 -28.62 -16.01 4.28
CA THR A 161 -28.75 -17.44 4.04
C THR A 161 -27.42 -17.99 3.57
N TYR A 162 -26.87 -18.95 4.30
CA TYR A 162 -25.65 -19.67 3.91
C TYR A 162 -26.03 -21.08 3.46
N LEU A 163 -25.60 -21.44 2.25
CA LEU A 163 -25.71 -22.82 1.75
C LEU A 163 -24.32 -23.40 1.55
N VAL A 164 -24.17 -24.66 1.83
CA VAL A 164 -22.97 -25.45 1.58
C VAL A 164 -23.32 -26.63 0.66
N ALA A 165 -22.37 -26.93 -0.23
CA ALA A 165 -22.41 -28.14 -1.06
C ALA A 165 -21.50 -29.18 -0.42
N GLU A 166 -22.05 -30.36 -0.17
CA GLU A 166 -21.38 -31.49 0.48
C GLU A 166 -21.15 -32.60 -0.54
N ASP A 167 -19.97 -33.20 -0.55
CA ASP A 167 -19.71 -34.44 -1.29
C ASP A 167 -20.39 -35.58 -0.57
N VAL A 168 -21.37 -36.20 -1.22
CA VAL A 168 -22.18 -37.29 -0.65
C VAL A 168 -21.32 -38.50 -0.24
N ASN A 169 -20.17 -38.72 -0.87
CA ASN A 169 -19.32 -39.88 -0.59
C ASN A 169 -18.43 -39.68 0.63
N THR A 170 -17.96 -38.43 0.86
CA THR A 170 -16.99 -38.13 1.94
C THR A 170 -17.61 -37.36 3.10
N GLY A 171 -18.72 -36.65 2.88
CA GLY A 171 -19.31 -35.71 3.83
C GLY A 171 -18.59 -34.37 3.90
N ASP A 172 -17.58 -34.14 3.04
CA ASP A 172 -16.82 -32.90 3.04
C ASP A 172 -17.59 -31.74 2.39
N VAL A 173 -17.52 -30.57 2.97
CA VAL A 173 -18.00 -29.34 2.34
C VAL A 173 -17.03 -28.93 1.22
N ILE A 174 -17.55 -28.95 -0.01
CA ILE A 174 -16.79 -28.66 -1.25
C ILE A 174 -17.18 -27.35 -1.94
N GLY A 175 -18.19 -26.66 -1.44
CA GLY A 175 -18.60 -25.37 -1.99
C GLY A 175 -19.55 -24.63 -1.06
N THR A 176 -19.72 -23.34 -1.31
CA THR A 176 -20.58 -22.46 -0.52
C THR A 176 -21.16 -21.34 -1.36
N VAL A 177 -22.33 -20.83 -0.98
CA VAL A 177 -22.94 -19.61 -1.49
C VAL A 177 -23.70 -18.89 -0.38
N THR A 178 -23.69 -17.56 -0.44
CA THR A 178 -24.40 -16.72 0.51
C THR A 178 -25.51 -15.95 -0.21
N GLY A 179 -26.66 -15.79 0.44
CA GLY A 179 -27.75 -14.95 -0.05
C GLY A 179 -28.22 -13.94 0.99
N ILE A 180 -28.54 -12.71 0.57
CA ILE A 180 -29.16 -11.68 1.43
C ILE A 180 -30.59 -11.48 0.97
N ASP A 181 -31.53 -11.50 1.91
CA ASP A 181 -32.95 -11.23 1.72
C ASP A 181 -33.21 -9.74 1.99
N HIS A 182 -33.42 -8.94 0.94
CA HIS A 182 -33.54 -7.49 1.01
C HIS A 182 -34.78 -7.06 1.78
N GLN A 183 -35.89 -7.84 1.68
CA GLN A 183 -37.11 -7.52 2.42
C GLN A 183 -36.90 -7.65 3.93
N LEU A 184 -36.12 -8.67 4.36
CA LEU A 184 -35.77 -8.84 5.78
C LEU A 184 -34.71 -7.84 6.22
N ALA A 185 -33.76 -7.49 5.35
CA ALA A 185 -32.68 -6.56 5.66
C ALA A 185 -33.20 -5.12 5.83
N PHE A 186 -33.95 -4.61 4.86
CA PHE A 186 -34.34 -3.21 4.86
C PHE A 186 -35.80 -2.91 4.48
N GLY A 187 -36.64 -3.93 4.28
CA GLY A 187 -38.04 -3.73 3.90
C GLY A 187 -38.19 -3.42 2.42
N ASP A 188 -37.37 -4.04 1.57
CA ASP A 188 -37.38 -3.82 0.12
C ASP A 188 -38.78 -4.04 -0.48
N PRO A 189 -39.42 -2.99 -1.05
CA PRO A 189 -40.74 -3.11 -1.66
C PRO A 189 -40.76 -3.98 -2.92
N GLU A 190 -39.60 -4.17 -3.57
CA GLU A 190 -39.44 -5.01 -4.74
C GLU A 190 -39.25 -6.50 -4.38
N ALA A 191 -39.17 -6.82 -3.09
CA ALA A 191 -38.93 -8.16 -2.57
C ALA A 191 -37.69 -8.85 -3.21
N GLY A 192 -36.64 -8.09 -3.43
CA GLY A 192 -35.38 -8.56 -4.02
C GLY A 192 -34.52 -9.39 -3.09
N THR A 193 -33.51 -10.01 -3.68
CA THR A 193 -32.45 -10.73 -2.99
C THR A 193 -31.13 -10.57 -3.72
N SER A 194 -30.01 -10.85 -3.05
CA SER A 194 -28.69 -10.86 -3.70
C SER A 194 -27.84 -12.06 -3.30
N LEU A 195 -27.06 -12.54 -4.26
CA LEU A 195 -26.11 -13.65 -4.12
C LEU A 195 -24.70 -13.10 -3.92
N TRP A 196 -24.00 -13.67 -2.95
CA TRP A 196 -22.63 -13.30 -2.56
C TRP A 196 -21.77 -14.56 -2.37
N CYS A 197 -20.48 -14.41 -2.51
CA CYS A 197 -19.48 -15.41 -2.14
C CYS A 197 -19.77 -16.83 -2.64
N LEU A 198 -20.18 -16.98 -3.91
CA LEU A 198 -20.22 -18.31 -4.55
C LEU A 198 -18.78 -18.80 -4.73
N ALA A 199 -18.44 -19.89 -4.06
CA ALA A 199 -17.12 -20.49 -4.12
C ALA A 199 -17.22 -22.01 -4.12
N VAL A 200 -16.40 -22.67 -4.93
CA VAL A 200 -16.22 -24.13 -4.97
C VAL A 200 -14.76 -24.42 -4.70
N ASP A 201 -14.47 -25.38 -3.82
CA ASP A 201 -13.11 -25.77 -3.47
C ASP A 201 -12.35 -26.21 -4.75
N PRO A 202 -11.23 -25.53 -5.11
CA PRO A 202 -10.45 -25.91 -6.28
C PRO A 202 -9.93 -27.35 -6.25
N ALA A 203 -9.84 -27.95 -5.07
CA ALA A 203 -9.45 -29.36 -4.90
C ALA A 203 -10.61 -30.35 -5.18
N SER A 204 -11.86 -29.87 -5.27
CA SER A 204 -13.00 -30.71 -5.58
C SER A 204 -12.94 -31.19 -7.03
N ARG A 205 -13.19 -32.50 -7.20
CA ARG A 205 -13.25 -33.13 -8.54
C ARG A 205 -14.67 -33.30 -9.05
N ILE A 206 -15.69 -32.83 -8.31
CA ILE A 206 -17.10 -33.00 -8.69
C ILE A 206 -17.54 -31.77 -9.49
N PRO A 207 -17.81 -31.90 -10.79
CA PRO A 207 -18.27 -30.80 -11.61
C PRO A 207 -19.74 -30.45 -11.28
N GLY A 208 -20.10 -29.16 -11.38
CA GLY A 208 -21.47 -28.69 -11.23
C GLY A 208 -21.90 -28.28 -9.82
N ALA A 209 -21.02 -28.38 -8.81
CA ALA A 209 -21.35 -27.97 -7.43
C ALA A 209 -21.76 -26.49 -7.35
N GLY A 210 -21.13 -25.59 -8.12
CA GLY A 210 -21.51 -24.18 -8.19
C GLY A 210 -22.91 -23.95 -8.77
N GLU A 211 -23.30 -24.71 -9.79
CA GLU A 211 -24.65 -24.66 -10.36
C GLU A 211 -25.70 -25.13 -9.34
N GLU A 212 -25.45 -26.22 -8.64
CA GLU A 212 -26.36 -26.75 -7.60
C GLU A 212 -26.53 -25.77 -6.44
N LEU A 213 -25.45 -25.07 -6.03
CA LEU A 213 -25.53 -24.04 -4.99
C LEU A 213 -26.41 -22.86 -5.42
N VAL A 214 -26.26 -22.36 -6.66
CA VAL A 214 -27.09 -21.25 -7.17
C VAL A 214 -28.57 -21.71 -7.26
N ARG A 215 -28.83 -22.91 -7.79
CA ARG A 215 -30.18 -23.46 -7.87
C ARG A 215 -30.80 -23.65 -6.47
N GLY A 216 -30.06 -24.16 -5.51
CA GLY A 216 -30.49 -24.29 -4.13
C GLY A 216 -30.86 -22.94 -3.49
N LEU A 217 -30.12 -21.87 -3.82
CA LEU A 217 -30.43 -20.53 -3.35
C LEU A 217 -31.70 -19.97 -4.02
N VAL A 218 -31.85 -20.17 -5.34
CA VAL A 218 -33.05 -19.82 -6.11
C VAL A 218 -34.29 -20.47 -5.52
N ASP A 219 -34.28 -21.80 -5.33
CA ASP A 219 -35.39 -22.55 -4.73
C ASP A 219 -35.81 -21.99 -3.37
N ARG A 220 -34.81 -21.64 -2.54
CA ARG A 220 -35.06 -21.11 -1.20
C ARG A 220 -35.72 -19.73 -1.23
N PHE A 221 -35.30 -18.86 -2.13
CA PHE A 221 -35.87 -17.51 -2.27
C PHE A 221 -37.22 -17.54 -2.97
N GLN A 222 -37.44 -18.43 -3.95
CA GLN A 222 -38.78 -18.67 -4.52
C GLN A 222 -39.78 -19.12 -3.44
N THR A 223 -39.39 -20.08 -2.59
CA THR A 223 -40.23 -20.55 -1.47
C THR A 223 -40.58 -19.43 -0.50
N ARG A 224 -39.71 -18.43 -0.35
CA ARG A 224 -39.97 -17.24 0.47
C ARG A 224 -40.82 -16.18 -0.24
N GLY A 225 -41.19 -16.37 -1.51
CA GLY A 225 -41.96 -15.41 -2.31
C GLY A 225 -41.16 -14.19 -2.72
N ARG A 226 -39.84 -14.35 -2.94
CA ARG A 226 -38.99 -13.24 -3.43
C ARG A 226 -39.13 -13.09 -4.93
N ALA A 227 -38.90 -11.84 -5.44
CA ALA A 227 -39.16 -11.51 -6.84
C ALA A 227 -37.94 -11.79 -7.73
N TYR A 228 -36.76 -11.45 -7.27
CA TYR A 228 -35.54 -11.61 -8.06
C TYR A 228 -34.32 -11.94 -7.20
N LEU A 229 -33.28 -12.46 -7.87
CA LEU A 229 -31.96 -12.70 -7.32
C LEU A 229 -30.93 -11.96 -8.15
N ASP A 230 -30.23 -11.00 -7.55
CA ASP A 230 -29.14 -10.28 -8.16
C ASP A 230 -27.77 -10.83 -7.75
N LEU A 231 -26.78 -10.65 -8.60
CA LEU A 231 -25.39 -10.93 -8.28
C LEU A 231 -24.47 -9.96 -9.00
N SER A 232 -23.28 -9.76 -8.43
CA SER A 232 -22.22 -9.00 -9.07
C SER A 232 -21.06 -9.92 -9.44
N VAL A 233 -20.56 -9.82 -10.67
CA VAL A 233 -19.48 -10.67 -11.19
C VAL A 233 -18.48 -9.82 -11.96
N MET A 234 -17.19 -10.07 -11.77
CA MET A 234 -16.11 -9.42 -12.52
C MET A 234 -16.33 -9.56 -14.03
N HIS A 235 -16.14 -8.47 -14.76
CA HIS A 235 -16.39 -8.40 -16.22
C HIS A 235 -15.56 -9.42 -17.04
N ASP A 236 -14.43 -9.86 -16.51
CA ASP A 236 -13.50 -10.83 -17.12
C ASP A 236 -13.70 -12.28 -16.63
N ASN A 237 -14.52 -12.52 -15.60
CA ASN A 237 -14.82 -13.87 -15.08
C ASN A 237 -15.74 -14.65 -16.01
N ARG A 238 -15.23 -15.03 -17.17
CA ARG A 238 -15.97 -15.74 -18.23
C ARG A 238 -16.62 -17.06 -17.76
N PRO A 239 -15.99 -17.89 -16.91
CA PRO A 239 -16.63 -19.12 -16.42
C PRO A 239 -17.89 -18.84 -15.59
N ALA A 240 -17.84 -17.89 -14.66
CA ALA A 240 -18.97 -17.52 -13.83
C ALA A 240 -20.09 -16.86 -14.65
N ILE A 241 -19.75 -15.94 -15.56
CA ILE A 241 -20.71 -15.30 -16.46
C ILE A 241 -21.49 -16.35 -17.25
N ARG A 242 -20.80 -17.33 -17.89
CA ARG A 242 -21.47 -18.42 -18.63
C ARG A 242 -22.39 -19.26 -17.74
N LEU A 243 -22.02 -19.49 -16.47
CA LEU A 243 -22.88 -20.19 -15.53
C LEU A 243 -24.16 -19.41 -15.27
N TYR A 244 -24.08 -18.13 -15.01
CA TYR A 244 -25.25 -17.29 -14.72
C TYR A 244 -26.17 -17.14 -15.92
N GLU A 245 -25.61 -16.87 -17.10
CA GLU A 245 -26.38 -16.81 -18.36
C GLU A 245 -27.10 -18.14 -18.66
N LYS A 246 -26.43 -19.29 -18.46
CA LYS A 246 -27.06 -20.63 -18.56
C LYS A 246 -28.23 -20.81 -17.59
N LEU A 247 -28.17 -20.18 -16.42
CA LEU A 247 -29.23 -20.22 -15.41
C LEU A 247 -30.33 -19.17 -15.64
N GLY A 248 -30.25 -18.38 -16.71
CA GLY A 248 -31.27 -17.41 -17.09
C GLY A 248 -31.10 -16.04 -16.44
N PHE A 249 -29.95 -15.75 -15.87
CA PHE A 249 -29.65 -14.40 -15.41
C PHE A 249 -29.41 -13.47 -16.61
N GLU A 250 -29.94 -12.28 -16.53
CA GLU A 250 -29.77 -11.21 -17.51
C GLU A 250 -29.02 -10.04 -16.88
N ARG A 251 -28.16 -9.37 -17.69
CA ARG A 251 -27.43 -8.19 -17.23
C ARG A 251 -28.36 -7.02 -17.00
N VAL A 252 -28.18 -6.31 -15.86
CA VAL A 252 -28.95 -5.13 -15.48
C VAL A 252 -28.01 -3.95 -15.21
N PRO A 253 -28.46 -2.68 -15.40
CA PRO A 253 -27.67 -1.47 -15.20
C PRO A 253 -27.59 -1.09 -13.71
N VAL A 254 -27.06 -1.97 -12.90
CA VAL A 254 -26.82 -1.76 -11.46
C VAL A 254 -25.32 -1.70 -11.24
N PHE A 255 -24.89 -0.72 -10.48
CA PHE A 255 -23.47 -0.46 -10.24
C PHE A 255 -23.13 -0.64 -8.77
N ALA A 256 -21.90 -1.04 -8.53
CA ALA A 256 -21.30 -1.09 -7.20
C ALA A 256 -20.14 -0.10 -7.09
N VAL A 257 -19.95 0.43 -5.88
CA VAL A 257 -18.82 1.29 -5.51
C VAL A 257 -18.08 0.62 -4.36
N LYS A 258 -16.77 0.66 -4.43
CA LYS A 258 -15.85 0.09 -3.44
C LYS A 258 -14.79 1.11 -3.04
N ARG A 259 -14.16 0.86 -1.91
CA ARG A 259 -13.00 1.60 -1.47
C ARG A 259 -11.72 1.02 -2.08
N LYS A 260 -10.79 1.90 -2.45
CA LYS A 260 -9.42 1.53 -2.81
C LYS A 260 -8.69 1.06 -1.55
N ASN A 261 -8.31 -0.19 -1.53
CA ASN A 261 -7.56 -0.83 -0.47
C ASN A 261 -6.69 -1.96 -1.05
N PRO A 262 -5.74 -2.54 -0.32
CA PRO A 262 -4.87 -3.61 -0.85
C PRO A 262 -5.63 -4.83 -1.37
N ILE A 263 -6.80 -5.16 -0.79
CA ILE A 263 -7.62 -6.30 -1.23
C ILE A 263 -8.25 -6.04 -2.61
N ASN A 264 -8.61 -4.79 -2.87
CA ASN A 264 -9.26 -4.36 -4.11
C ASN A 264 -8.27 -3.90 -5.20
N GLU A 265 -6.98 -3.84 -4.90
CA GLU A 265 -5.96 -3.22 -5.76
C GLU A 265 -6.04 -3.66 -7.22
N ARG A 266 -6.16 -4.97 -7.47
CA ARG A 266 -6.31 -5.52 -8.83
C ARG A 266 -7.53 -5.03 -9.61
N LEU A 267 -8.50 -4.41 -8.94
CA LEU A 267 -9.74 -3.95 -9.56
C LEU A 267 -9.64 -2.53 -10.10
N PHE A 268 -8.73 -1.71 -9.57
CA PHE A 268 -8.55 -0.31 -9.96
C PHE A 268 -7.15 -0.01 -10.50
N VAL A 269 -6.21 -0.93 -10.30
CA VAL A 269 -4.87 -0.90 -10.89
C VAL A 269 -4.89 -1.78 -12.13
N GLY A 270 -4.65 -1.20 -13.31
CA GLY A 270 -4.44 -1.97 -14.54
C GLY A 270 -3.20 -2.86 -14.41
N ALA A 271 -3.20 -4.02 -15.06
CA ALA A 271 -2.00 -4.85 -15.15
C ALA A 271 -0.90 -4.07 -15.88
N GLN A 272 0.13 -3.68 -15.14
CA GLN A 272 1.33 -3.03 -15.67
C GLN A 272 2.49 -4.02 -15.51
N GLU A 273 2.67 -4.88 -16.52
CA GLU A 273 3.71 -5.93 -16.51
C GLU A 273 5.11 -5.32 -16.35
N GLU A 274 5.36 -4.15 -16.95
CA GLU A 274 6.64 -3.45 -16.89
C GLU A 274 7.05 -3.00 -15.47
N LEU A 275 6.09 -2.77 -14.57
CA LEU A 275 6.41 -2.40 -13.19
C LEU A 275 7.07 -3.53 -12.42
N ASN A 276 6.85 -4.80 -12.81
CA ASN A 276 7.43 -5.95 -12.11
C ASN A 276 8.94 -6.06 -12.31
N ASP A 277 9.47 -5.42 -13.34
CA ASP A 277 10.89 -5.45 -13.68
C ASP A 277 11.68 -4.32 -13.01
N LEU A 278 11.00 -3.37 -12.35
CA LEU A 278 11.64 -2.29 -11.60
C LEU A 278 12.37 -2.81 -10.37
N ASN A 279 13.49 -2.17 -10.05
CA ASN A 279 14.19 -2.43 -8.79
C ASN A 279 13.31 -2.02 -7.57
N PRO A 280 13.59 -2.54 -6.35
CA PRO A 280 12.76 -2.28 -5.17
C PRO A 280 12.55 -0.80 -4.85
N TYR A 281 13.54 0.06 -5.12
CA TYR A 281 13.49 1.49 -4.81
C TYR A 281 12.53 2.27 -5.71
N ALA A 282 12.50 1.94 -7.00
CA ALA A 282 11.55 2.51 -7.95
C ALA A 282 10.15 1.89 -7.76
N ARG A 283 10.10 0.59 -7.44
CA ARG A 283 8.86 -0.18 -7.32
C ARG A 283 7.93 0.36 -6.25
N ILE A 284 8.41 0.66 -5.02
CA ILE A 284 7.54 1.17 -3.95
C ILE A 284 6.90 2.52 -4.32
N ILE A 285 7.63 3.35 -5.07
CA ILE A 285 7.13 4.64 -5.57
C ILE A 285 6.06 4.42 -6.64
N ALA A 286 6.32 3.50 -7.57
CA ALA A 286 5.37 3.13 -8.62
C ALA A 286 4.08 2.56 -8.02
N ASP A 287 4.17 1.63 -7.07
CA ASP A 287 3.03 1.00 -6.42
C ASP A 287 2.17 2.05 -5.67
N GLU A 288 2.79 2.99 -4.96
CA GLU A 288 2.08 4.07 -4.30
C GLU A 288 1.45 5.05 -5.29
N ALA A 289 2.14 5.40 -6.39
CA ALA A 289 1.59 6.25 -7.44
C ALA A 289 0.34 5.61 -8.06
N VAL A 290 0.43 4.33 -8.43
CA VAL A 290 -0.68 3.56 -8.98
C VAL A 290 -1.84 3.45 -8.00
N ARG A 291 -1.55 3.19 -6.71
CA ARG A 291 -2.56 3.15 -5.65
C ARG A 291 -3.38 4.44 -5.57
N ARG A 292 -2.77 5.59 -5.87
CA ARG A 292 -3.44 6.90 -5.90
C ARG A 292 -4.09 7.25 -7.24
N GLY A 293 -4.03 6.36 -8.23
CA GLY A 293 -4.57 6.61 -9.58
C GLY A 293 -3.69 7.54 -10.42
N ILE A 294 -2.41 7.64 -10.07
CA ILE A 294 -1.40 8.33 -10.88
C ILE A 294 -0.93 7.36 -11.96
N SER A 295 -0.92 7.81 -13.21
CA SER A 295 -0.39 7.02 -14.31
C SER A 295 1.13 6.90 -14.19
N VAL A 296 1.65 5.69 -14.33
CA VAL A 296 3.09 5.39 -14.32
C VAL A 296 3.49 4.87 -15.69
N GLU A 297 4.44 5.52 -16.33
CA GLU A 297 5.11 5.07 -17.56
C GLU A 297 6.56 4.77 -17.22
N VAL A 298 7.00 3.53 -17.37
CA VAL A 298 8.41 3.16 -17.17
C VAL A 298 9.21 3.64 -18.38
N LEU A 299 10.20 4.49 -18.16
CA LEU A 299 11.06 5.03 -19.20
C LEU A 299 12.34 4.21 -19.36
N ASP A 300 12.90 3.74 -18.26
CA ASP A 300 14.09 2.90 -18.22
C ASP A 300 14.05 2.00 -16.96
N VAL A 301 13.92 0.71 -17.18
CA VAL A 301 13.86 -0.30 -16.10
C VAL A 301 15.17 -0.37 -15.32
N GLU A 302 16.31 -0.36 -16.02
CA GLU A 302 17.63 -0.50 -15.40
C GLU A 302 17.99 0.71 -14.53
N ALA A 303 17.64 1.91 -14.99
CA ALA A 303 17.83 3.14 -14.24
C ALA A 303 16.78 3.37 -13.15
N GLY A 304 15.68 2.62 -13.15
CA GLY A 304 14.51 2.88 -12.29
C GLY A 304 13.84 4.21 -12.61
N GLU A 305 13.84 4.61 -13.89
CA GLU A 305 13.32 5.90 -14.35
C GLU A 305 11.86 5.76 -14.80
N MET A 306 11.00 6.65 -14.30
CA MET A 306 9.56 6.64 -14.54
C MET A 306 9.03 8.03 -14.79
N ARG A 307 7.97 8.13 -15.62
CA ARG A 307 7.13 9.32 -15.74
C ARG A 307 5.82 9.09 -14.99
N LEU A 308 5.57 9.95 -14.02
CA LEU A 308 4.34 9.97 -13.23
C LEU A 308 3.43 11.08 -13.74
N THR A 309 2.15 10.77 -14.03
CA THR A 309 1.21 11.76 -14.59
C THR A 309 -0.13 11.71 -13.88
N HIS A 310 -0.60 12.86 -13.41
CA HIS A 310 -1.92 13.01 -12.79
C HIS A 310 -2.42 14.47 -12.90
N GLY A 311 -3.71 14.65 -13.23
CA GLY A 311 -4.36 15.97 -13.21
C GLY A 311 -3.69 17.01 -14.11
N GLY A 312 -3.08 16.60 -15.23
CA GLY A 312 -2.36 17.48 -16.15
C GLY A 312 -0.92 17.81 -15.72
N ARG A 313 -0.47 17.32 -14.56
CA ARG A 313 0.93 17.40 -14.10
C ARG A 313 1.67 16.12 -14.48
N SER A 314 2.85 16.27 -15.02
CA SER A 314 3.76 15.15 -15.35
C SER A 314 5.12 15.43 -14.75
N ILE A 315 5.72 14.44 -14.08
CA ILE A 315 7.04 14.54 -13.43
C ILE A 315 7.81 13.26 -13.73
N VAL A 316 9.07 13.42 -14.13
CA VAL A 316 9.99 12.28 -14.26
C VAL A 316 10.74 12.09 -12.94
N THR A 317 10.86 10.82 -12.54
CA THR A 317 11.65 10.41 -11.37
C THR A 317 12.61 9.30 -11.75
N ARG A 318 13.74 9.27 -11.10
CA ARG A 318 14.67 8.14 -11.08
C ARG A 318 14.80 7.70 -9.63
N GLU A 319 14.05 6.66 -9.26
CA GLU A 319 13.85 6.31 -7.84
C GLU A 319 13.36 7.54 -7.04
N SER A 320 14.02 7.92 -5.93
CA SER A 320 13.68 9.11 -5.13
C SER A 320 14.23 10.44 -5.67
N LEU A 321 15.01 10.42 -6.73
CA LEU A 321 15.44 11.64 -7.43
C LEU A 321 14.35 12.06 -8.42
N SER A 322 13.94 13.33 -8.41
CA SER A 322 12.89 13.84 -9.29
C SER A 322 13.29 15.16 -9.96
N GLU A 323 12.53 15.59 -10.96
CA GLU A 323 12.67 16.91 -11.60
C GLU A 323 12.54 18.08 -10.62
N MET A 324 12.03 17.86 -9.41
CA MET A 324 11.99 18.89 -8.35
C MET A 324 13.35 19.11 -7.70
N THR A 325 14.29 18.17 -7.84
CA THR A 325 15.67 18.35 -7.38
C THR A 325 16.45 19.14 -8.41
N THR A 326 16.88 20.33 -8.04
CA THR A 326 17.66 21.18 -8.96
C THR A 326 19.06 20.62 -9.18
N SER A 327 19.66 20.87 -10.33
CA SER A 327 21.08 20.53 -10.61
C SER A 327 22.03 21.19 -9.62
N VAL A 328 21.65 22.35 -9.05
CA VAL A 328 22.44 23.03 -8.00
C VAL A 328 22.41 22.22 -6.71
N ALA A 329 21.23 21.77 -6.26
CA ALA A 329 21.09 20.95 -5.05
C ALA A 329 21.85 19.62 -5.20
N MET A 330 21.68 18.95 -6.34
CA MET A 330 22.41 17.74 -6.69
C MET A 330 23.95 17.95 -6.64
N SER A 331 24.44 19.04 -7.23
CA SER A 331 25.88 19.37 -7.19
C SER A 331 26.39 19.67 -5.77
N ARG A 332 25.53 20.17 -4.88
CA ARG A 332 25.87 20.41 -3.47
C ARG A 332 26.03 19.08 -2.71
N CYS A 333 25.22 18.08 -2.99
CA CYS A 333 25.34 16.76 -2.39
C CYS A 333 26.53 15.96 -2.95
N ASP A 334 26.81 16.07 -4.25
CA ASP A 334 27.88 15.34 -4.94
C ASP A 334 29.30 15.68 -4.38
N ASP A 335 29.54 16.94 -3.99
CA ASP A 335 30.85 17.35 -3.43
C ASP A 335 30.77 17.53 -1.89
N LYS A 336 31.27 16.54 -1.14
CA LYS A 336 31.27 16.51 0.33
C LYS A 336 31.85 17.75 0.98
N ARG A 337 32.83 18.41 0.35
CA ARG A 337 33.40 19.66 0.81
C ARG A 337 32.39 20.81 0.71
N HIS A 338 31.55 20.77 -0.35
CA HIS A 338 30.52 21.78 -0.57
C HIS A 338 29.39 21.62 0.43
N THR A 339 28.89 20.40 0.58
CA THR A 339 27.88 20.05 1.61
C THR A 339 28.35 20.51 2.99
N ARG A 340 29.55 20.13 3.39
CA ARG A 340 30.14 20.49 4.69
C ARG A 340 30.14 22.02 4.93
N ARG A 341 30.63 22.81 3.95
CA ARG A 341 30.65 24.29 4.07
C ARG A 341 29.25 24.91 4.16
N ILE A 342 28.26 24.33 3.49
CA ILE A 342 26.86 24.79 3.57
C ILE A 342 26.29 24.51 4.97
N LEU A 343 26.48 23.31 5.50
CA LEU A 343 26.00 22.94 6.83
C LEU A 343 26.69 23.75 7.93
N GLU A 344 28.00 23.94 7.82
CA GLU A 344 28.77 24.78 8.76
C GLU A 344 28.28 26.23 8.78
N ARG A 345 27.99 26.83 7.61
CA ARG A 345 27.41 28.18 7.50
C ARG A 345 25.98 28.25 8.08
N ALA A 346 25.23 27.17 8.02
CA ALA A 346 23.92 27.07 8.64
C ALA A 346 24.00 26.85 10.17
N GLY A 347 25.21 26.78 10.74
CA GLY A 347 25.45 26.55 12.17
C GLY A 347 25.13 25.14 12.61
N LEU A 348 25.23 24.17 11.70
CA LEU A 348 25.01 22.75 11.98
C LEU A 348 26.35 22.07 12.32
N PRO A 349 26.39 21.12 13.26
CA PRO A 349 27.62 20.43 13.63
C PRO A 349 28.14 19.56 12.48
N VAL A 350 29.40 19.77 12.10
CA VAL A 350 30.13 18.95 11.13
C VAL A 350 31.48 18.56 11.72
N PRO A 351 32.15 17.48 11.29
CA PRO A 351 33.49 17.15 11.78
C PRO A 351 34.47 18.28 11.50
N ARG A 352 35.45 18.48 12.38
CA ARG A 352 36.59 19.32 12.03
C ARG A 352 37.29 18.73 10.82
N GLY A 353 37.58 19.53 9.80
CA GLY A 353 38.15 18.97 8.59
C GLY A 353 38.70 20.05 7.66
N ARG A 354 39.46 19.61 6.66
CA ARG A 354 40.08 20.43 5.65
C ARG A 354 40.28 19.68 4.33
N ASP A 355 40.47 20.44 3.26
CA ASP A 355 40.94 19.85 2.01
C ASP A 355 42.42 19.46 2.17
N ALA A 356 42.80 18.26 1.69
CA ALA A 356 44.18 17.82 1.66
C ALA A 356 45.01 18.72 0.73
N THR A 357 46.16 19.13 1.20
CA THR A 357 47.11 19.96 0.47
C THR A 357 48.23 19.18 -0.18
N PHE A 358 48.35 17.89 0.17
CA PHE A 358 49.38 16.96 -0.29
C PHE A 358 50.79 17.40 0.10
N ASP A 359 50.91 18.03 1.27
CA ASP A 359 52.17 18.52 1.85
C ASP A 359 52.16 18.31 3.37
N ARG A 360 53.17 18.87 4.06
CA ARG A 360 53.32 18.74 5.52
C ARG A 360 52.09 19.22 6.29
N GLY A 361 51.24 20.10 5.73
CA GLY A 361 50.04 20.58 6.39
C GLY A 361 49.02 19.48 6.68
N ASP A 362 49.05 18.38 5.93
CA ASP A 362 48.16 17.22 6.19
C ASP A 362 48.63 16.40 7.40
N HIS A 363 49.95 16.26 7.56
CA HIS A 363 50.55 15.66 8.74
C HIS A 363 50.31 16.51 9.99
N ASP A 364 50.49 17.85 9.90
CA ASP A 364 50.22 18.79 11.00
C ASP A 364 48.74 18.70 11.46
N PHE A 365 47.80 18.52 10.52
CA PHE A 365 46.38 18.30 10.85
C PHE A 365 46.15 16.97 11.58
N LEU A 366 46.78 15.87 11.13
CA LEU A 366 46.72 14.57 11.84
C LEU A 366 47.30 14.70 13.25
N ASP A 367 48.45 15.38 13.42
CA ASP A 367 49.09 15.58 14.73
C ASP A 367 48.17 16.37 15.69
N GLU A 368 47.40 17.34 15.15
CA GLU A 368 46.44 18.12 15.93
C GLU A 368 45.20 17.32 16.34
N ILE A 369 44.65 16.51 15.40
CA ILE A 369 43.38 15.80 15.58
C ILE A 369 43.58 14.43 16.23
N GLY A 370 44.67 13.72 15.89
CA GLY A 370 45.04 12.42 16.42
C GLY A 370 44.39 11.19 15.72
N ASP A 371 43.16 11.31 15.24
CA ASP A 371 42.44 10.24 14.50
C ASP A 371 41.60 10.88 13.40
N VAL A 372 41.91 10.57 12.16
CA VAL A 372 41.23 11.17 11.00
C VAL A 372 40.61 10.16 10.06
N VAL A 373 39.62 10.63 9.33
CA VAL A 373 39.01 9.97 8.18
C VAL A 373 39.51 10.66 6.92
N VAL A 374 40.02 9.87 5.98
CA VAL A 374 40.44 10.33 4.66
C VAL A 374 39.42 9.86 3.64
N LYS A 375 38.84 10.79 2.86
CA LYS A 375 37.83 10.43 1.87
C LYS A 375 37.94 11.27 0.60
N PRO A 376 37.61 10.71 -0.58
CA PRO A 376 37.51 11.49 -1.80
C PRO A 376 36.37 12.52 -1.65
N ALA A 377 36.56 13.73 -2.21
CA ALA A 377 35.53 14.76 -2.17
C ALA A 377 34.26 14.37 -2.94
N ARG A 378 34.41 13.53 -3.96
CA ARG A 378 33.31 12.93 -4.74
C ARG A 378 33.50 11.42 -4.77
N GLY A 379 32.41 10.69 -4.74
CA GLY A 379 32.38 9.23 -4.75
C GLY A 379 31.28 8.70 -3.86
N GLU A 380 30.83 7.51 -4.16
CA GLU A 380 29.70 6.83 -3.55
C GLU A 380 30.14 5.54 -2.84
N GLN A 381 29.24 4.99 -2.01
CA GLN A 381 29.38 3.66 -1.40
C GLN A 381 30.65 3.42 -0.56
N GLY A 382 31.29 4.50 -0.07
CA GLY A 382 32.51 4.39 0.76
C GLY A 382 33.79 4.08 -0.01
N GLN A 383 33.78 4.14 -1.34
CA GLN A 383 34.97 3.91 -2.17
C GLN A 383 36.06 4.95 -1.86
N GLY A 384 37.28 4.47 -1.64
CA GLY A 384 38.43 5.33 -1.34
C GLY A 384 38.39 5.97 0.05
N VAL A 385 37.47 5.58 0.93
CA VAL A 385 37.38 6.07 2.32
C VAL A 385 38.26 5.22 3.24
N THR A 386 39.13 5.87 4.02
CA THR A 386 39.93 5.23 5.06
C THR A 386 39.59 5.85 6.42
N VAL A 387 39.15 5.03 7.36
CA VAL A 387 38.74 5.45 8.71
C VAL A 387 39.77 5.01 9.74
N GLY A 388 40.07 5.86 10.72
CA GLY A 388 40.95 5.55 11.84
C GLY A 388 42.42 5.62 11.44
N VAL A 389 42.79 6.68 10.73
CA VAL A 389 44.17 6.98 10.37
C VAL A 389 44.82 7.76 11.51
N THR A 390 45.87 7.17 12.11
CA THR A 390 46.55 7.68 13.32
C THR A 390 48.05 7.91 13.19
N ASP A 391 48.62 7.57 12.04
CA ASP A 391 50.03 7.83 11.75
C ASP A 391 50.22 8.38 10.32
N HIS A 392 51.39 8.98 10.09
CA HIS A 392 51.71 9.67 8.85
C HIS A 392 51.81 8.73 7.64
N ASP A 393 52.37 7.50 7.82
CA ASP A 393 52.51 6.54 6.73
C ASP A 393 51.14 6.02 6.27
N GLN A 394 50.19 5.83 7.23
CA GLN A 394 48.81 5.48 6.92
C GLN A 394 48.12 6.66 6.22
N LEU A 395 48.36 7.90 6.66
CA LEU A 395 47.76 9.11 6.06
C LEU A 395 48.14 9.22 4.59
N ASP A 396 49.43 9.11 4.28
CA ASP A 396 49.93 9.24 2.92
C ASP A 396 49.32 8.14 2.00
N LYS A 397 49.28 6.90 2.45
CA LYS A 397 48.62 5.81 1.70
C LYS A 397 47.11 6.02 1.52
N ALA A 398 46.41 6.52 2.55
CA ALA A 398 45.00 6.80 2.50
C ALA A 398 44.69 7.96 1.52
N ILE A 399 45.53 8.98 1.50
CA ILE A 399 45.44 10.10 0.54
C ILE A 399 45.66 9.57 -0.89
N GLU A 400 46.68 8.77 -1.12
CA GLU A 400 46.96 8.16 -2.43
C GLU A 400 45.77 7.31 -2.90
N LEU A 401 45.19 6.49 -2.03
CA LEU A 401 44.01 5.71 -2.35
C LEU A 401 42.81 6.62 -2.71
N ALA A 402 42.50 7.62 -1.89
CA ALA A 402 41.39 8.53 -2.14
C ALA A 402 41.54 9.30 -3.46
N ARG A 403 42.80 9.64 -3.85
CA ARG A 403 43.10 10.30 -5.12
C ARG A 403 42.82 9.45 -6.35
N THR A 404 42.78 8.14 -6.23
CA THR A 404 42.39 7.29 -7.37
C THR A 404 40.92 7.49 -7.76
N TYR A 405 40.07 7.97 -6.84
CA TYR A 405 38.64 8.20 -7.03
C TYR A 405 38.33 9.67 -7.29
N SER A 406 39.04 10.62 -6.66
CA SER A 406 38.83 12.06 -6.84
C SER A 406 40.14 12.82 -6.68
N THR A 407 40.37 13.79 -7.56
CA THR A 407 41.53 14.68 -7.46
C THR A 407 41.55 15.49 -6.17
N ASN A 408 40.39 15.72 -5.58
CA ASN A 408 40.22 16.44 -4.32
C ASN A 408 39.96 15.43 -3.20
N VAL A 409 40.70 15.55 -2.10
CA VAL A 409 40.59 14.66 -0.93
C VAL A 409 40.23 15.51 0.28
N LEU A 410 39.38 14.97 1.14
CA LEU A 410 38.96 15.60 2.38
C LEU A 410 39.54 14.83 3.57
N LEU A 411 40.13 15.56 4.50
CA LEU A 411 40.56 15.06 5.81
C LEU A 411 39.57 15.52 6.85
N GLU A 412 39.04 14.62 7.65
CA GLU A 412 38.08 14.95 8.72
C GLU A 412 38.45 14.26 10.03
N GLN A 413 38.16 14.94 11.14
CA GLN A 413 38.17 14.32 12.46
C GLN A 413 37.23 13.13 12.48
N ARG A 414 37.71 11.98 12.97
CA ARG A 414 36.82 10.86 13.24
C ARG A 414 35.86 11.20 14.38
N VAL A 415 34.59 10.99 14.17
CA VAL A 415 33.53 11.12 15.16
C VAL A 415 33.12 9.72 15.60
N GLU A 416 33.06 9.49 16.91
CA GLU A 416 32.59 8.23 17.48
C GLU A 416 31.10 8.27 17.76
N GLY A 417 30.39 7.17 17.50
CA GLY A 417 28.96 7.06 17.74
C GLY A 417 28.29 6.09 16.77
N ASP A 418 26.97 6.06 16.85
CA ASP A 418 26.11 5.28 15.96
C ASP A 418 25.87 6.05 14.64
N ASP A 419 25.90 5.33 13.53
CA ASP A 419 25.63 5.87 12.19
C ASP A 419 24.10 5.98 11.98
N LEU A 420 23.59 7.20 12.04
CA LEU A 420 22.18 7.54 11.90
C LEU A 420 21.89 8.06 10.49
N ARG A 421 21.03 7.38 9.75
CA ARG A 421 20.44 7.84 8.48
C ARG A 421 19.08 8.48 8.75
N ILE A 422 18.90 9.74 8.32
CA ILE A 422 17.59 10.43 8.37
C ILE A 422 17.14 10.74 6.94
N VAL A 423 15.89 10.41 6.62
CA VAL A 423 15.24 10.78 5.37
C VAL A 423 14.34 11.98 5.61
N VAL A 424 14.62 13.06 4.89
CA VAL A 424 13.81 14.29 4.89
C VAL A 424 13.12 14.42 3.53
N ILE A 425 11.80 14.62 3.55
CA ILE A 425 10.97 14.86 2.36
C ILE A 425 10.05 16.04 2.67
N ASP A 426 10.05 17.06 1.80
CA ASP A 426 9.19 18.25 1.91
C ASP A 426 9.25 18.90 3.31
N ASP A 427 10.48 19.12 3.79
CA ASP A 427 10.79 19.72 5.09
C ASP A 427 10.26 18.94 6.32
N GLU A 428 9.93 17.65 6.14
CA GLU A 428 9.56 16.73 7.23
C GLU A 428 10.57 15.58 7.34
N VAL A 429 10.92 15.19 8.56
CA VAL A 429 11.61 13.92 8.82
C VAL A 429 10.60 12.79 8.68
N VAL A 430 10.79 11.94 7.69
CA VAL A 430 9.87 10.84 7.38
C VAL A 430 10.35 9.51 7.96
N ALA A 431 11.66 9.31 8.00
CA ALA A 431 12.24 8.09 8.53
C ALA A 431 13.62 8.37 9.14
N ALA A 432 13.95 7.62 10.19
CA ALA A 432 15.28 7.62 10.78
C ALA A 432 15.69 6.19 11.16
N ALA A 433 16.94 5.83 10.89
CA ALA A 433 17.41 4.47 11.14
C ALA A 433 18.89 4.43 11.51
N ILE A 434 19.25 3.61 12.48
CA ILE A 434 20.64 3.28 12.80
C ILE A 434 21.14 2.22 11.82
N ARG A 435 22.23 2.51 11.14
CA ARG A 435 22.94 1.56 10.30
C ARG A 435 24.06 0.89 11.10
N ARG A 436 24.19 -0.40 10.99
CA ARG A 436 25.27 -1.16 11.64
C ARG A 436 26.10 -1.90 10.61
N PRO A 437 27.43 -1.93 10.76
CA PRO A 437 28.31 -2.68 9.88
C PRO A 437 27.97 -4.17 9.84
N ALA A 438 28.39 -4.81 8.76
CA ALA A 438 28.26 -6.25 8.64
C ALA A 438 29.02 -6.97 9.77
N ALA A 439 28.32 -7.92 10.41
CA ALA A 439 28.88 -8.73 11.47
C ALA A 439 28.48 -10.20 11.30
N VAL A 440 29.34 -11.12 11.74
CA VAL A 440 29.06 -12.54 11.76
C VAL A 440 28.99 -13.05 13.20
N ARG A 441 28.18 -14.08 13.43
CA ARG A 441 28.07 -14.74 14.73
C ARG A 441 28.74 -16.09 14.71
N GLY A 442 29.66 -16.32 15.66
CA GLY A 442 30.39 -17.58 15.84
C GLY A 442 29.43 -18.76 16.12
N THR A 443 29.81 -19.90 15.58
CA THR A 443 29.09 -21.18 15.76
C THR A 443 29.93 -22.21 16.56
N GLY A 444 31.17 -21.87 16.91
CA GLY A 444 32.08 -22.77 17.61
C GLY A 444 32.77 -23.83 16.74
N ASP A 445 32.39 -23.95 15.46
CA ASP A 445 32.86 -24.97 14.54
C ASP A 445 33.25 -24.48 13.14
N ARG A 446 32.91 -23.22 12.81
CA ARG A 446 33.15 -22.61 11.48
C ARG A 446 34.17 -21.50 11.55
N THR A 447 34.96 -21.38 10.49
CA THR A 447 35.90 -20.28 10.34
C THR A 447 35.17 -18.96 10.07
N VAL A 448 35.85 -17.82 10.33
CA VAL A 448 35.33 -16.49 9.98
C VAL A 448 34.97 -16.43 8.49
N ARG A 449 35.82 -16.97 7.63
CA ARG A 449 35.59 -17.05 6.18
C ARG A 449 34.29 -17.78 5.85
N ASP A 450 34.08 -18.98 6.41
CA ASP A 450 32.84 -19.76 6.19
C ASP A 450 31.58 -19.02 6.68
N LEU A 451 31.70 -18.32 7.81
CA LEU A 451 30.59 -17.54 8.36
C LEU A 451 30.22 -16.34 7.48
N VAL A 452 31.25 -15.62 6.97
CA VAL A 452 31.06 -14.51 6.03
C VAL A 452 30.40 -14.99 4.73
N GLU A 453 30.91 -16.08 4.14
CA GLU A 453 30.31 -16.65 2.93
C GLU A 453 28.85 -17.12 3.13
N ALA A 454 28.59 -17.78 4.26
CA ALA A 454 27.25 -18.26 4.57
C ALA A 454 26.28 -17.09 4.77
N GLN A 455 26.73 -16.03 5.43
CA GLN A 455 25.95 -14.81 5.64
C GLN A 455 25.71 -14.08 4.31
N SER A 456 26.72 -13.96 3.46
CA SER A 456 26.66 -13.37 2.12
C SER A 456 25.61 -14.05 1.26
N ARG A 457 25.68 -15.38 1.12
CA ARG A 457 24.69 -16.17 0.36
C ARG A 457 23.25 -15.98 0.86
N ARG A 458 23.04 -15.88 2.18
CA ARG A 458 21.69 -15.65 2.75
C ARG A 458 21.16 -14.27 2.37
N ARG A 459 22.04 -13.27 2.41
CA ARG A 459 21.67 -11.89 2.06
C ARG A 459 21.38 -11.75 0.58
N GLU A 460 22.24 -12.28 -0.28
CA GLU A 460 22.02 -12.32 -1.73
C GLU A 460 20.66 -12.94 -2.08
N ALA A 461 20.32 -14.06 -1.44
CA ALA A 461 19.04 -14.71 -1.64
C ALA A 461 17.85 -13.87 -1.13
N ALA A 462 18.03 -13.15 -0.02
CA ALA A 462 16.96 -12.31 0.58
C ALA A 462 16.76 -10.98 -0.16
N THR A 463 17.80 -10.45 -0.79
CA THR A 463 17.82 -9.12 -1.44
C THR A 463 17.91 -9.21 -2.97
N GLN A 464 17.66 -10.37 -3.56
CA GLN A 464 17.77 -10.60 -5.02
C GLN A 464 19.14 -10.18 -5.60
N GLY A 465 20.21 -10.32 -4.79
CA GLY A 465 21.57 -10.00 -5.19
C GLY A 465 22.07 -8.60 -4.83
N GLU A 466 21.22 -7.73 -4.27
CA GLU A 466 21.60 -6.34 -3.97
C GLU A 466 22.56 -6.19 -2.76
N SER A 467 22.61 -7.15 -1.86
CA SER A 467 23.45 -7.09 -0.65
C SER A 467 24.25 -8.36 -0.47
N SER A 468 25.58 -8.22 -0.36
CA SER A 468 26.49 -9.31 -0.04
C SER A 468 27.66 -8.78 0.81
N ILE A 469 28.37 -9.68 1.51
CA ILE A 469 29.56 -9.31 2.26
C ILE A 469 30.77 -9.69 1.40
N PRO A 470 31.51 -8.73 0.83
CA PRO A 470 32.68 -9.03 0.02
C PRO A 470 33.80 -9.63 0.88
N LEU A 471 34.48 -10.62 0.34
CA LEU A 471 35.75 -11.15 0.88
C LEU A 471 36.92 -10.39 0.28
N ASP A 472 37.03 -9.12 0.61
CA ASP A 472 38.05 -8.19 0.13
C ASP A 472 39.04 -7.78 1.24
N GLU A 473 39.99 -6.95 0.87
CA GLU A 473 41.05 -6.46 1.76
C GLU A 473 40.52 -5.68 2.97
N GLU A 474 39.36 -5.00 2.84
CA GLU A 474 38.71 -4.30 3.96
C GLU A 474 38.16 -5.29 4.98
N THR A 475 37.53 -6.38 4.52
CA THR A 475 37.05 -7.45 5.38
C THR A 475 38.20 -8.11 6.13
N GLU A 476 39.29 -8.47 5.45
CA GLU A 476 40.46 -9.06 6.08
C GLU A 476 41.10 -8.13 7.11
N ARG A 477 41.28 -6.85 6.77
CA ARG A 477 41.84 -5.85 7.70
C ARG A 477 40.93 -5.62 8.91
N THR A 478 39.63 -5.61 8.73
CA THR A 478 38.67 -5.38 9.83
C THR A 478 38.68 -6.56 10.80
N VAL A 479 38.73 -7.79 10.30
CA VAL A 479 38.85 -9.00 11.09
C VAL A 479 40.20 -9.03 11.84
N ALA A 480 41.29 -8.69 11.16
CA ALA A 480 42.63 -8.64 11.76
C ALA A 480 42.75 -7.57 12.87
N ALA A 481 42.14 -6.41 12.68
CA ALA A 481 42.10 -5.34 13.69
C ALA A 481 41.33 -5.74 14.96
N SER A 482 40.44 -6.74 14.86
CA SER A 482 39.73 -7.32 16.00
C SER A 482 40.47 -8.49 16.66
N GLY A 483 41.73 -8.76 16.24
CA GLY A 483 42.58 -9.84 16.77
C GLY A 483 42.27 -11.23 16.23
N TRP A 484 41.51 -11.32 15.12
CA TRP A 484 41.14 -12.59 14.48
C TRP A 484 41.71 -12.69 13.06
N THR A 485 41.82 -13.90 12.55
CA THR A 485 42.11 -14.16 11.13
C THR A 485 40.90 -14.77 10.43
N MET A 486 40.89 -14.76 9.11
CA MET A 486 39.79 -15.35 8.32
C MET A 486 39.67 -16.86 8.53
N ASP A 487 40.72 -17.52 8.96
CA ASP A 487 40.81 -18.98 9.15
C ASP A 487 40.55 -19.39 10.61
N ASP A 488 40.40 -18.45 11.53
CA ASP A 488 40.09 -18.74 12.93
C ASP A 488 38.62 -19.13 13.10
N VAL A 489 38.38 -20.03 14.08
CA VAL A 489 37.03 -20.46 14.47
C VAL A 489 36.53 -19.58 15.62
N LEU A 490 35.43 -18.84 15.38
CA LEU A 490 34.83 -18.00 16.41
C LEU A 490 34.08 -18.85 17.46
N PRO A 491 34.23 -18.54 18.75
CA PRO A 491 33.43 -19.18 19.79
C PRO A 491 31.92 -19.03 19.54
N GLU A 492 31.14 -20.01 19.96
CA GLU A 492 29.68 -19.98 19.83
C GLU A 492 29.09 -18.71 20.45
N GLY A 493 28.27 -18.02 19.69
CA GLY A 493 27.59 -16.76 20.11
C GLY A 493 28.44 -15.49 20.01
N ALA A 494 29.78 -15.60 19.84
CA ALA A 494 30.65 -14.43 19.68
C ALA A 494 30.24 -13.62 18.43
N LEU A 495 30.14 -12.30 18.57
CA LEU A 495 29.82 -11.39 17.47
C LEU A 495 31.11 -10.71 16.99
N LEU A 496 31.40 -10.80 15.70
CA LEU A 496 32.56 -10.17 15.09
C LEU A 496 32.12 -9.26 13.96
N ALA A 497 32.41 -7.95 14.07
CA ALA A 497 32.25 -7.03 12.95
C ALA A 497 33.28 -7.38 11.85
N VAL A 498 32.83 -7.52 10.62
CA VAL A 498 33.67 -7.90 9.47
C VAL A 498 33.82 -6.75 8.47
N ARG A 499 33.11 -5.64 8.68
CA ARG A 499 33.24 -4.37 7.92
C ARG A 499 33.29 -3.21 8.91
N ARG A 500 33.95 -2.12 8.55
CA ARG A 500 33.95 -0.87 9.32
C ARG A 500 32.85 0.09 8.90
N THR A 501 32.43 -0.01 7.64
CA THR A 501 31.37 0.86 7.09
C THR A 501 30.03 0.17 7.21
N ALA A 502 28.98 0.92 7.57
CA ALA A 502 27.61 0.43 7.72
C ALA A 502 26.83 0.48 6.40
N ASN A 503 27.46 0.04 5.31
CA ASN A 503 26.84 0.04 3.99
C ASN A 503 25.95 -1.20 3.81
N LEU A 504 24.67 -0.99 3.41
CA LEU A 504 23.70 -2.06 3.17
C LEU A 504 24.13 -3.00 2.03
N HIS A 505 24.70 -2.49 0.96
CA HIS A 505 25.19 -3.29 -0.17
C HIS A 505 26.35 -4.23 0.21
N THR A 506 27.14 -3.85 1.23
CA THR A 506 28.24 -4.67 1.74
C THR A 506 27.90 -5.42 3.04
N GLY A 507 26.62 -5.69 3.26
CA GLY A 507 26.15 -6.55 4.34
C GLY A 507 25.77 -5.83 5.64
N GLY A 508 25.78 -4.50 5.70
CA GLY A 508 25.28 -3.74 6.84
C GLY A 508 23.80 -3.99 7.11
N THR A 509 23.35 -3.69 8.31
CA THR A 509 21.93 -3.77 8.71
C THR A 509 21.38 -2.39 9.05
N ILE A 510 20.06 -2.26 8.92
CA ILE A 510 19.33 -1.04 9.23
C ILE A 510 18.30 -1.34 10.31
N HIS A 511 18.17 -0.43 11.29
CA HIS A 511 17.25 -0.55 12.41
C HIS A 511 16.46 0.75 12.52
N ASP A 512 15.15 0.69 12.34
CA ASP A 512 14.26 1.85 12.46
C ASP A 512 14.30 2.42 13.88
N VAL A 513 14.51 3.73 13.96
CA VAL A 513 14.50 4.53 15.20
C VAL A 513 13.72 5.83 15.01
N THR A 514 12.81 5.86 14.03
CA THR A 514 12.06 7.08 13.68
C THR A 514 11.30 7.67 14.87
N ALA A 515 10.74 6.83 15.72
CA ALA A 515 10.01 7.26 16.91
C ALA A 515 10.93 7.68 18.08
N ASP A 516 12.22 7.31 18.02
CA ASP A 516 13.15 7.44 19.14
C ASP A 516 14.13 8.63 18.96
N ILE A 517 14.17 9.26 17.76
CA ILE A 517 15.11 10.38 17.52
C ILE A 517 14.74 11.61 18.33
N HIS A 518 15.78 12.29 18.85
CA HIS A 518 15.58 13.54 19.57
C HIS A 518 15.00 14.65 18.67
N PRO A 519 14.01 15.45 19.15
CA PRO A 519 13.40 16.52 18.35
C PRO A 519 14.38 17.57 17.81
N ASP A 520 15.46 17.84 18.55
CA ASP A 520 16.50 18.78 18.10
C ASP A 520 17.29 18.23 16.91
N VAL A 521 17.55 16.92 16.89
CA VAL A 521 18.20 16.25 15.73
C VAL A 521 17.26 16.25 14.53
N ALA A 522 15.96 16.00 14.72
CA ALA A 522 14.97 16.11 13.66
C ALA A 522 14.90 17.53 13.08
N THR A 523 14.87 18.55 13.94
CA THR A 523 14.89 19.96 13.54
C THR A 523 16.17 20.32 12.79
N ALA A 524 17.32 19.83 13.26
CA ALA A 524 18.61 20.05 12.59
C ALA A 524 18.65 19.39 11.21
N ALA A 525 18.04 18.20 11.05
CA ALA A 525 17.95 17.52 9.75
C ALA A 525 17.12 18.31 8.73
N VAL A 526 15.98 18.86 9.14
CA VAL A 526 15.16 19.73 8.28
C VAL A 526 15.95 20.98 7.87
N ARG A 527 16.61 21.66 8.81
CA ARG A 527 17.47 22.82 8.52
C ARG A 527 18.63 22.48 7.57
N ALA A 528 19.15 21.26 7.63
CA ALA A 528 20.17 20.80 6.70
C ALA A 528 19.63 20.67 5.27
N ALA A 529 18.45 20.08 5.10
CA ALA A 529 17.78 19.97 3.81
C ALA A 529 17.45 21.35 3.22
N GLU A 530 16.92 22.27 4.03
CA GLU A 530 16.66 23.67 3.66
C GLU A 530 17.94 24.40 3.23
N ALA A 531 19.03 24.28 3.99
CA ALA A 531 20.31 24.92 3.68
C ALA A 531 20.93 24.41 2.37
N ILE A 532 20.79 23.12 2.10
CA ILE A 532 21.19 22.49 0.84
C ILE A 532 20.23 22.92 -0.28
N GLY A 533 18.96 23.18 0.03
CA GLY A 533 17.91 23.52 -0.93
C GLY A 533 17.46 22.31 -1.72
N ILE A 534 17.27 21.17 -1.05
CA ILE A 534 16.90 19.90 -1.65
C ILE A 534 15.59 19.38 -1.02
N PRO A 535 14.57 19.06 -1.84
CA PRO A 535 13.26 18.64 -1.31
C PRO A 535 13.23 17.20 -0.80
N VAL A 536 14.18 16.36 -1.24
CA VAL A 536 14.30 14.95 -0.80
C VAL A 536 15.76 14.66 -0.58
N THR A 537 16.12 14.24 0.63
CA THR A 537 17.52 13.90 0.93
C THR A 537 17.62 12.84 2.02
N GLY A 538 18.66 12.04 1.94
CA GLY A 538 19.13 11.19 3.02
C GLY A 538 20.33 11.82 3.70
N LEU A 539 20.24 12.14 4.96
CA LEU A 539 21.30 12.74 5.76
C LEU A 539 21.98 11.67 6.60
N ASP A 540 23.29 11.64 6.59
CA ASP A 540 24.10 10.76 7.41
C ASP A 540 24.68 11.56 8.57
N LEU A 541 24.41 11.13 9.79
CA LEU A 541 24.88 11.73 11.04
C LEU A 541 25.57 10.67 11.90
N ILE A 542 26.50 11.12 12.73
CA ILE A 542 26.96 10.31 13.87
C ILE A 542 26.34 10.88 15.15
N VAL A 543 25.70 10.00 15.93
CA VAL A 543 25.06 10.33 17.20
C VAL A 543 25.57 9.41 18.31
N ALA A 544 25.57 9.86 19.56
CA ALA A 544 25.94 9.01 20.69
C ALA A 544 24.85 7.95 20.97
N ALA A 545 23.59 8.33 20.78
CA ALA A 545 22.39 7.47 20.83
C ALA A 545 21.26 8.14 20.01
N PRO A 546 20.22 7.42 19.59
CA PRO A 546 19.10 8.00 18.84
C PRO A 546 18.40 9.17 19.55
N ASP A 547 18.28 9.10 20.86
CA ASP A 547 17.65 10.10 21.71
C ASP A 547 18.62 11.18 22.24
N ASP A 548 19.86 11.21 21.76
CA ASP A 548 20.81 12.29 22.07
C ASP A 548 20.42 13.57 21.30
N PRO A 549 20.42 14.74 21.96
CA PRO A 549 20.07 16.01 21.29
C PRO A 549 21.09 16.50 20.28
N THR A 550 22.24 15.85 20.20
CA THR A 550 23.36 16.26 19.34
C THR A 550 23.68 15.22 18.27
N GLY A 551 23.88 15.69 17.05
CA GLY A 551 24.30 14.85 15.93
C GLY A 551 25.30 15.60 15.06
N VAL A 552 26.32 14.90 14.56
CA VAL A 552 27.36 15.47 13.69
C VAL A 552 27.08 15.01 12.25
N PHE A 553 26.80 15.94 11.35
CA PHE A 553 26.48 15.67 9.95
C PHE A 553 27.74 15.26 9.16
N ILE A 554 27.65 14.12 8.48
CA ILE A 554 28.76 13.54 7.72
C ILE A 554 28.56 13.71 6.21
N GLU A 555 27.33 13.52 5.72
CA GLU A 555 27.01 13.50 4.29
C GLU A 555 25.52 13.79 4.05
N ALA A 556 25.20 14.29 2.85
CA ALA A 556 23.84 14.40 2.33
C ALA A 556 23.75 13.71 0.97
N ASN A 557 22.74 12.88 0.81
CA ASN A 557 22.51 12.11 -0.41
C ASN A 557 21.25 12.61 -1.12
N GLU A 558 21.35 12.90 -2.41
CA GLU A 558 20.25 13.42 -3.23
C GLU A 558 19.25 12.34 -3.66
N ARG A 559 19.59 11.06 -3.50
CA ARG A 559 18.79 9.91 -3.91
C ARG A 559 18.79 8.84 -2.83
N PRO A 560 18.10 9.09 -1.68
CA PRO A 560 17.99 8.07 -0.64
C PRO A 560 17.15 6.87 -1.08
N GLY A 561 17.57 5.67 -0.70
CA GLY A 561 16.81 4.44 -0.96
C GLY A 561 15.60 4.35 -0.03
N LEU A 562 14.43 4.81 -0.47
CA LEU A 562 13.20 4.90 0.34
C LEU A 562 12.73 3.52 0.83
N ALA A 563 12.86 2.48 0.02
CA ALA A 563 12.46 1.10 0.38
C ALA A 563 13.21 0.53 1.59
N ASN A 564 14.40 1.05 1.90
CA ASN A 564 15.17 0.60 3.05
C ASN A 564 14.56 0.99 4.40
N HIS A 565 13.57 1.87 4.39
CA HIS A 565 12.95 2.46 5.57
C HIS A 565 11.52 1.97 5.82
N GLU A 566 11.04 0.95 5.09
CA GLU A 566 9.75 0.34 5.42
C GLU A 566 9.75 -0.20 6.86
N PRO A 567 8.65 -0.04 7.63
CA PRO A 567 7.30 0.38 7.21
C PRO A 567 7.04 1.90 7.28
N GLN A 568 8.06 2.76 7.35
CA GLN A 568 7.85 4.21 7.37
C GLN A 568 7.26 4.69 6.03
N PRO A 569 6.38 5.72 6.05
CA PRO A 569 5.59 6.14 4.87
C PRO A 569 6.41 6.97 3.87
N THR A 570 7.59 6.48 3.48
CA THR A 570 8.53 7.22 2.63
C THR A 570 8.01 7.38 1.20
N ALA A 571 7.41 6.34 0.62
CA ALA A 571 6.81 6.41 -0.71
C ALA A 571 5.58 7.32 -0.73
N GLU A 572 4.74 7.24 0.31
CA GLU A 572 3.56 8.08 0.47
C GLU A 572 3.94 9.56 0.54
N ARG A 573 4.94 9.92 1.35
CA ARG A 573 5.42 11.30 1.49
C ARG A 573 6.11 11.80 0.23
N PHE A 574 6.83 10.94 -0.47
CA PHE A 574 7.41 11.29 -1.76
C PHE A 574 6.32 11.60 -2.80
N ILE A 575 5.26 10.80 -2.87
CA ILE A 575 4.13 11.07 -3.75
C ILE A 575 3.33 12.30 -3.30
N ASP A 576 3.21 12.57 -1.98
CA ASP A 576 2.61 13.81 -1.46
C ASP A 576 3.34 15.05 -1.97
N LEU A 577 4.68 15.03 -1.99
CA LEU A 577 5.52 16.11 -2.54
C LEU A 577 5.27 16.28 -4.04
N LEU A 578 5.27 15.18 -4.80
CA LEU A 578 5.13 15.24 -6.26
C LEU A 578 3.72 15.61 -6.70
N PHE A 579 2.69 15.09 -6.02
CA PHE A 579 1.28 15.24 -6.36
C PHE A 579 0.44 15.59 -5.12
N PRO A 580 0.57 16.79 -4.56
CA PRO A 580 -0.09 17.16 -3.30
C PRO A 580 -1.62 17.10 -3.37
N THR A 581 -2.22 17.17 -4.56
CA THR A 581 -3.67 17.01 -4.75
C THR A 581 -4.17 15.57 -4.57
N THR A 582 -3.26 14.60 -4.52
CA THR A 582 -3.57 13.19 -4.29
C THR A 582 -3.37 12.76 -2.84
N ARG A 583 -2.92 13.67 -1.99
CA ARG A 583 -2.71 13.43 -0.56
C ARG A 583 -4.03 13.02 0.09
N ALA A 584 -4.05 11.89 0.79
CA ALA A 584 -5.17 11.51 1.62
C ALA A 584 -5.31 12.55 2.75
N LEU A 585 -6.39 13.32 2.74
CA LEU A 585 -6.68 14.24 3.82
C LEU A 585 -7.03 13.42 5.08
N PRO A 586 -6.59 13.85 6.27
CA PRO A 586 -7.01 13.22 7.51
C PRO A 586 -8.54 13.14 7.55
N TRP A 587 -9.06 11.99 7.92
CA TRP A 587 -10.50 11.75 7.99
C TRP A 587 -11.17 12.83 8.81
N GLY A 588 -12.21 13.49 8.26
CA GLY A 588 -12.91 14.62 8.92
C GLY A 588 -12.36 16.01 8.61
N TRP A 589 -11.28 16.15 7.85
CA TRP A 589 -10.87 17.47 7.38
C TRP A 589 -11.85 17.96 6.32
N ARG A 590 -12.60 19.02 6.64
CA ARG A 590 -13.36 19.80 5.66
C ARG A 590 -12.57 21.06 5.37
N PRO A 591 -12.39 21.46 4.10
CA PRO A 591 -11.87 22.79 3.83
C PRO A 591 -12.72 23.78 4.61
N GLU A 592 -12.09 24.64 5.41
CA GLU A 592 -12.80 25.76 6.02
C GLU A 592 -13.58 26.46 4.90
N THR A 593 -14.90 26.43 4.99
CA THR A 593 -15.76 27.16 4.07
C THR A 593 -15.23 28.59 4.07
N ARG A 594 -14.81 29.08 2.90
CA ARG A 594 -14.45 30.50 2.75
C ARG A 594 -15.49 31.30 3.49
N PRO A 595 -15.12 32.17 4.44
CA PRO A 595 -16.11 33.01 5.09
C PRO A 595 -16.86 33.75 3.98
N GLU A 596 -18.20 33.67 4.00
CA GLU A 596 -19.03 34.43 3.08
C GLU A 596 -18.57 35.89 3.13
N PRO A 597 -18.38 36.56 1.99
CA PRO A 597 -18.04 37.97 1.99
C PRO A 597 -19.12 38.72 2.81
N ARG A 598 -18.70 39.34 3.91
CA ARG A 598 -19.60 40.18 4.72
C ARG A 598 -20.33 41.13 3.79
N SER A 599 -21.63 41.05 3.76
CA SER A 599 -22.53 42.01 3.08
C SER A 599 -22.61 43.31 3.88
N ASP A 600 -21.53 44.00 4.08
CA ASP A 600 -21.46 45.38 4.59
C ASP A 600 -21.27 46.31 3.41
N ALA A 601 -22.26 46.39 2.52
CA ALA A 601 -22.42 47.53 1.65
C ALA A 601 -23.48 48.46 2.30
N PRO A 602 -23.12 49.70 2.67
CA PRO A 602 -24.11 50.65 3.16
C PRO A 602 -25.08 50.95 2.02
N GLN A 603 -26.40 50.82 2.30
CA GLN A 603 -27.45 51.29 1.42
C GLN A 603 -27.32 52.83 1.34
N GLY A 604 -26.74 53.29 0.25
CA GLY A 604 -26.73 54.71 -0.10
C GLY A 604 -28.12 55.10 -0.60
N GLU A 605 -28.78 55.93 0.17
CA GLU A 605 -30.00 56.64 -0.24
C GLU A 605 -29.70 57.49 -1.48
N LEU A 606 -30.40 57.17 -2.58
CA LEU A 606 -30.47 58.05 -3.75
C LEU A 606 -31.50 59.14 -3.46
N HIS A 607 -31.02 60.35 -3.05
CA HIS A 607 -31.81 61.55 -3.13
C HIS A 607 -31.82 62.07 -4.58
N HIS A 608 -33.01 62.15 -5.15
CA HIS A 608 -33.27 62.90 -6.38
C HIS A 608 -33.04 64.39 -6.15
N ALA A 609 -32.27 65.05 -7.02
CA ALA A 609 -32.41 66.42 -7.47
C ALA A 609 -31.89 66.52 -8.93
#